data_7a872676063084f242b7ac03a427851d
#
_entry.id   7a872676063084f242b7ac03a427851d
#
_cell.length_a   1.000
_cell.length_b   1.000
_cell.length_c   1.000
_cell.angle_alpha   90.00
_cell.angle_beta   90.00
_cell.angle_gamma   90.00
#
_symmetry.space_group_name_H-M   'P 1'
#
loop_
_entity.id
_entity.type
_entity.pdbx_description
1 polymer ?
#
loop_
_entity_poly.entity_id
_entity_poly.type
_entity_poly.pdbx_seq_one_letter_code
_entity_poly.pdbx_strand_id
1 'polypeptide(L)'
;MQSFSERLKDIMKSKGVMQSELAKKTGITEVTISRYCNGKRLPNIEGLVKIAKALDVPADLLVGLEWNIHNTIGTLQKSLKEAKEKLGEVLLENKVLHEYNYNGSSGICRAKLMGDMSGTWHIGNVVCAENGRSFILMQDDFAEKNGYLILQAMEVIPETIQRFACMEDMTGERLFEGDVIYNPEHKTVRMEICYGKYAAYCPNDQNYMENVGFYVVSNTTEDAMPLGSTREYALLLGNAIDNPEIKVV
;
A
#
# COMPACT_ATOMS: atom_id res chain seq x y z
N MET A 1 -37.54 21.32 15.09
CA MET A 1 -37.13 21.39 13.66
C MET A 1 -37.31 22.84 13.21
N GLN A 2 -36.25 23.53 12.74
CA GLN A 2 -36.36 24.87 12.21
C GLN A 2 -37.27 24.89 10.97
N SER A 3 -38.13 25.91 10.87
CA SER A 3 -38.99 26.09 9.70
C SER A 3 -38.20 26.61 8.48
N PHE A 4 -38.75 26.47 7.28
CA PHE A 4 -38.15 27.05 6.07
C PHE A 4 -37.86 28.55 6.22
N SER A 5 -38.79 29.30 6.82
CA SER A 5 -38.66 30.74 7.02
C SER A 5 -37.52 31.13 7.96
N GLU A 6 -37.28 30.36 9.01
CA GLU A 6 -36.17 30.58 9.94
C GLU A 6 -34.85 30.28 9.23
N ARG A 7 -34.71 29.15 8.54
CA ARG A 7 -33.52 28.80 7.78
C ARG A 7 -33.19 29.81 6.69
N LEU A 8 -34.21 30.25 5.94
CA LEU A 8 -34.03 31.27 4.91
C LEU A 8 -33.47 32.55 5.50
N LYS A 9 -34.02 33.03 6.64
CA LYS A 9 -33.52 34.23 7.34
C LYS A 9 -32.06 34.05 7.81
N ASP A 10 -31.75 32.92 8.40
CA ASP A 10 -30.42 32.63 8.92
C ASP A 10 -29.37 32.57 7.79
N ILE A 11 -29.71 31.94 6.66
CA ILE A 11 -28.84 31.89 5.48
C ILE A 11 -28.68 33.29 4.88
N MET A 12 -29.75 34.07 4.72
CA MET A 12 -29.67 35.44 4.23
C MET A 12 -28.79 36.30 5.14
N LYS A 13 -28.92 36.16 6.46
CA LYS A 13 -28.12 36.87 7.44
C LYS A 13 -26.64 36.47 7.37
N SER A 14 -26.34 35.19 7.27
CA SER A 14 -24.96 34.66 7.17
C SER A 14 -24.26 35.12 5.88
N LYS A 15 -25.01 35.23 4.80
CA LYS A 15 -24.51 35.67 3.48
C LYS A 15 -24.57 37.22 3.30
N GLY A 16 -25.13 37.95 4.26
CA GLY A 16 -25.28 39.40 4.18
C GLY A 16 -26.25 39.87 3.08
N VAL A 17 -27.19 39.04 2.64
CA VAL A 17 -28.10 39.30 1.52
C VAL A 17 -29.43 39.86 2.04
N MET A 18 -29.84 41.05 1.55
CA MET A 18 -31.13 41.64 1.89
C MET A 18 -32.30 41.11 1.04
N GLN A 19 -33.54 41.21 1.52
CA GLN A 19 -34.74 40.75 0.81
C GLN A 19 -34.90 41.39 -0.57
N SER A 20 -34.61 42.67 -0.69
CA SER A 20 -34.61 43.42 -1.97
C SER A 20 -33.56 42.90 -2.96
N GLU A 21 -32.38 42.55 -2.45
CA GLU A 21 -31.30 41.96 -3.27
C GLU A 21 -31.65 40.55 -3.74
N LEU A 22 -32.18 39.70 -2.82
CA LEU A 22 -32.65 38.37 -3.17
C LEU A 22 -33.77 38.42 -4.20
N ALA A 23 -34.68 39.35 -4.08
CA ALA A 23 -35.74 39.59 -5.06
C ALA A 23 -35.20 39.92 -6.46
N LYS A 24 -34.19 40.78 -6.55
CA LYS A 24 -33.51 41.13 -7.80
C LYS A 24 -32.79 39.90 -8.42
N LYS A 25 -32.07 39.15 -7.61
CA LYS A 25 -31.31 37.95 -8.08
C LYS A 25 -32.24 36.82 -8.56
N THR A 26 -33.39 36.65 -7.90
CA THR A 26 -34.32 35.55 -8.21
C THR A 26 -35.39 35.88 -9.24
N GLY A 27 -35.63 37.17 -9.49
CA GLY A 27 -36.79 37.66 -10.27
C GLY A 27 -38.13 37.45 -9.52
N ILE A 28 -38.10 37.14 -8.22
CA ILE A 28 -39.29 37.01 -7.37
C ILE A 28 -39.55 38.37 -6.72
N THR A 29 -40.80 38.81 -6.66
CA THR A 29 -41.12 40.11 -6.05
C THR A 29 -40.71 40.16 -4.59
N GLU A 30 -40.25 41.32 -4.11
CA GLU A 30 -39.83 41.54 -2.72
C GLU A 30 -40.93 41.18 -1.72
N VAL A 31 -42.19 41.49 -2.06
CA VAL A 31 -43.38 41.11 -1.27
C VAL A 31 -43.47 39.61 -1.10
N THR A 32 -43.16 38.85 -2.15
CA THR A 32 -43.18 37.37 -2.10
C THR A 32 -42.04 36.84 -1.27
N ILE A 33 -40.82 37.39 -1.43
CA ILE A 33 -39.66 37.03 -0.57
C ILE A 33 -39.96 37.32 0.90
N SER A 34 -40.57 38.49 1.19
CA SER A 34 -40.97 38.84 2.55
C SER A 34 -42.00 37.82 3.12
N ARG A 35 -42.95 37.36 2.30
CA ARG A 35 -43.93 36.33 2.73
C ARG A 35 -43.22 34.99 3.03
N TYR A 36 -42.21 34.64 2.27
CA TYR A 36 -41.37 33.43 2.53
C TYR A 36 -40.60 33.56 3.83
N CYS A 37 -39.94 34.69 4.05
CA CYS A 37 -39.22 34.96 5.29
C CYS A 37 -40.12 34.97 6.52
N ASN A 38 -41.38 35.41 6.40
CA ASN A 38 -42.32 35.48 7.51
C ASN A 38 -43.18 34.22 7.66
N GLY A 39 -42.92 33.18 6.92
CA GLY A 39 -43.63 31.88 6.99
C GLY A 39 -45.10 31.96 6.49
N LYS A 40 -45.49 33.06 5.86
CA LYS A 40 -46.85 33.24 5.32
C LYS A 40 -47.11 32.51 4.02
N ARG A 41 -46.06 32.05 3.36
CA ARG A 41 -46.11 31.26 2.13
C ARG A 41 -44.82 30.43 1.99
N LEU A 42 -44.93 29.28 1.39
CA LEU A 42 -43.78 28.47 0.97
C LEU A 42 -43.52 28.63 -0.52
N PRO A 43 -42.26 28.63 -0.98
CA PRO A 43 -41.97 28.64 -2.40
C PRO A 43 -42.39 27.30 -3.02
N ASN A 44 -42.76 27.33 -4.29
CA ASN A 44 -42.84 26.12 -5.11
C ASN A 44 -41.41 25.65 -5.45
N ILE A 45 -41.28 24.48 -6.10
CA ILE A 45 -39.97 23.91 -6.44
C ILE A 45 -39.12 24.86 -7.26
N GLU A 46 -39.74 25.56 -8.26
CA GLU A 46 -39.00 26.51 -9.10
C GLU A 46 -38.49 27.71 -8.28
N GLY A 47 -39.33 28.25 -7.40
CA GLY A 47 -38.96 29.33 -6.50
C GLY A 47 -37.85 28.92 -5.51
N LEU A 48 -37.93 27.72 -5.00
CA LEU A 48 -36.89 27.13 -4.11
C LEU A 48 -35.55 27.05 -4.83
N VAL A 49 -35.51 26.52 -6.05
CA VAL A 49 -34.29 26.42 -6.86
C VAL A 49 -33.69 27.77 -7.19
N LYS A 50 -34.54 28.77 -7.52
CA LYS A 50 -34.10 30.16 -7.77
C LYS A 50 -33.46 30.77 -6.50
N ILE A 51 -34.07 30.59 -5.33
CA ILE A 51 -33.55 31.08 -4.05
C ILE A 51 -32.23 30.39 -3.69
N ALA A 52 -32.16 29.06 -3.81
CA ALA A 52 -30.95 28.29 -3.55
C ALA A 52 -29.77 28.74 -4.41
N LYS A 53 -29.99 28.92 -5.73
CA LYS A 53 -28.98 29.45 -6.66
C LYS A 53 -28.57 30.88 -6.34
N ALA A 54 -29.53 31.76 -5.99
CA ALA A 54 -29.25 33.15 -5.70
C ALA A 54 -28.44 33.35 -4.39
N LEU A 55 -28.61 32.44 -3.44
CA LEU A 55 -27.89 32.41 -2.17
C LEU A 55 -26.61 31.54 -2.23
N ASP A 56 -26.37 30.86 -3.35
CA ASP A 56 -25.27 29.93 -3.51
C ASP A 56 -25.22 28.89 -2.37
N VAL A 57 -26.34 28.18 -2.19
CA VAL A 57 -26.50 27.10 -1.20
C VAL A 57 -27.26 25.93 -1.83
N PRO A 58 -27.03 24.69 -1.37
CA PRO A 58 -27.86 23.55 -1.75
C PRO A 58 -29.33 23.77 -1.35
N ALA A 59 -30.28 23.35 -2.18
CA ALA A 59 -31.71 23.45 -1.86
C ALA A 59 -32.09 22.69 -0.59
N ASP A 60 -31.36 21.59 -0.32
CA ASP A 60 -31.52 20.73 0.85
C ASP A 60 -31.33 21.51 2.17
N LEU A 61 -30.42 22.47 2.18
CA LEU A 61 -30.18 23.36 3.30
C LEU A 61 -31.44 24.16 3.62
N LEU A 62 -32.13 24.67 2.60
CA LEU A 62 -33.35 25.44 2.75
C LEU A 62 -34.54 24.60 3.22
N VAL A 63 -34.65 23.34 2.79
CA VAL A 63 -35.72 22.44 3.19
C VAL A 63 -35.44 21.68 4.49
N GLY A 64 -34.21 21.79 5.02
CA GLY A 64 -33.84 21.16 6.28
C GLY A 64 -33.46 19.67 6.17
N LEU A 65 -32.96 19.26 5.04
CA LEU A 65 -32.39 17.93 4.83
C LEU A 65 -30.93 17.82 5.31
N GLU A 66 -30.35 18.92 5.80
CA GLU A 66 -29.00 18.95 6.39
C GLU A 66 -28.77 17.92 7.49
N TRP A 67 -29.84 17.54 8.18
CA TRP A 67 -29.74 16.54 9.23
C TRP A 67 -29.17 15.21 8.71
N ASN A 68 -29.48 14.88 7.47
CA ASN A 68 -28.92 13.68 6.82
C ASN A 68 -27.43 13.87 6.47
N ILE A 69 -27.02 15.04 6.01
CA ILE A 69 -25.60 15.28 5.63
C ILE A 69 -24.71 15.30 6.88
N HIS A 70 -25.11 15.99 7.93
CA HIS A 70 -24.34 16.06 9.18
C HIS A 70 -24.25 14.69 9.86
N ASN A 71 -25.35 13.94 9.92
CA ASN A 71 -25.36 12.57 10.42
C ASN A 71 -24.58 11.63 9.51
N THR A 72 -24.67 11.79 8.18
CA THR A 72 -23.90 10.99 7.22
C THR A 72 -22.42 11.27 7.36
N ILE A 73 -22.01 12.54 7.49
CA ILE A 73 -20.59 12.92 7.74
C ILE A 73 -20.12 12.36 9.07
N GLY A 74 -20.90 12.48 10.13
CA GLY A 74 -20.58 11.92 11.46
C GLY A 74 -20.44 10.40 11.42
N THR A 75 -21.34 9.71 10.71
CA THR A 75 -21.28 8.26 10.51
C THR A 75 -20.05 7.86 9.69
N LEU A 76 -19.77 8.58 8.60
CA LEU A 76 -18.58 8.32 7.78
C LEU A 76 -17.27 8.59 8.52
N GLN A 77 -17.22 9.65 9.34
CA GLN A 77 -16.06 9.94 10.19
C GLN A 77 -15.84 8.85 11.23
N LYS A 78 -16.91 8.34 11.84
CA LYS A 78 -16.85 7.23 12.78
C LYS A 78 -16.37 5.95 12.10
N SER A 79 -16.95 5.60 10.93
CA SER A 79 -16.52 4.43 10.14
C SER A 79 -15.08 4.54 9.67
N LEU A 80 -14.63 5.74 9.29
CA LEU A 80 -13.24 6.00 8.90
C LEU A 80 -12.28 5.84 10.08
N LYS A 81 -12.70 6.28 11.27
CA LYS A 81 -11.91 6.09 12.50
C LYS A 81 -11.79 4.62 12.85
N GLU A 82 -12.92 3.89 12.86
CA GLU A 82 -12.95 2.43 13.10
C GLU A 82 -12.12 1.66 12.05
N ALA A 83 -12.19 2.06 10.78
CA ALA A 83 -11.37 1.46 9.73
C ALA A 83 -9.86 1.73 9.92
N LYS A 84 -9.49 2.96 10.36
CA LYS A 84 -8.10 3.31 10.68
C LYS A 84 -7.58 2.54 11.90
N GLU A 85 -8.41 2.37 12.92
CA GLU A 85 -8.07 1.57 14.12
C GLU A 85 -7.84 0.11 13.74
N LYS A 86 -8.77 -0.51 12.97
CA LYS A 86 -8.60 -1.87 12.45
C LYS A 86 -7.39 -2.03 11.54
N LEU A 87 -7.12 -1.04 10.68
CA LEU A 87 -5.91 -1.05 9.85
C LEU A 87 -4.65 -0.95 10.71
N GLY A 88 -4.69 -0.17 11.79
CA GLY A 88 -3.61 -0.09 12.78
C GLY A 88 -3.37 -1.41 13.50
N GLU A 89 -4.44 -2.12 13.89
CA GLU A 89 -4.38 -3.46 14.49
C GLU A 89 -3.79 -4.47 13.49
N VAL A 90 -4.30 -4.51 12.25
CA VAL A 90 -3.78 -5.39 11.19
C VAL A 90 -2.32 -5.08 10.84
N LEU A 91 -1.93 -3.80 10.83
CA LEU A 91 -0.54 -3.40 10.61
C LEU A 91 0.35 -3.78 11.81
N LEU A 92 -0.18 -3.74 13.03
CA LEU A 92 0.52 -4.18 14.23
C LEU A 92 0.65 -5.70 14.26
N GLU A 93 -0.43 -6.43 13.94
CA GLU A 93 -0.41 -7.90 13.77
C GLU A 93 0.53 -8.30 12.64
N ASN A 94 0.50 -7.63 11.50
CA ASN A 94 1.45 -7.84 10.42
C ASN A 94 2.88 -7.49 10.83
N LYS A 95 3.08 -6.47 11.65
CA LYS A 95 4.39 -6.14 12.20
C LYS A 95 4.87 -7.20 13.19
N VAL A 96 3.98 -7.69 14.05
CA VAL A 96 4.28 -8.80 14.97
C VAL A 96 4.51 -10.10 14.19
N LEU A 97 3.66 -10.42 13.20
CA LEU A 97 3.89 -11.54 12.28
C LEU A 97 5.18 -11.35 11.46
N HIS A 98 5.49 -10.13 11.08
CA HIS A 98 6.73 -9.75 10.43
C HIS A 98 7.93 -9.92 11.37
N GLU A 99 7.83 -9.55 12.64
CA GLU A 99 8.87 -9.79 13.65
C GLU A 99 9.00 -11.27 14.02
N TYR A 100 7.88 -12.03 14.05
CA TYR A 100 7.88 -13.49 14.29
C TYR A 100 8.37 -14.30 13.08
N ASN A 101 8.06 -13.87 11.87
CA ASN A 101 8.56 -14.49 10.64
C ASN A 101 9.91 -13.90 10.22
N TYR A 102 10.44 -12.96 10.98
CA TYR A 102 11.50 -12.10 10.51
C TYR A 102 12.75 -12.17 11.39
N ASN A 103 13.55 -13.13 11.10
CA ASN A 103 14.95 -12.83 10.97
C ASN A 103 15.22 -12.36 9.52
N GLY A 104 14.52 -11.29 9.11
CA GLY A 104 14.91 -10.43 7.99
C GLY A 104 14.44 -10.80 6.57
N SER A 105 13.32 -11.49 6.32
CA SER A 105 12.88 -11.67 4.93
C SER A 105 11.52 -11.02 4.62
N SER A 106 11.51 -10.08 3.72
CA SER A 106 10.29 -9.51 3.14
C SER A 106 9.62 -10.50 2.19
N GLY A 107 8.72 -11.31 2.70
CA GLY A 107 7.69 -11.95 1.88
C GLY A 107 8.15 -13.10 0.98
N ILE A 108 8.60 -12.85 -0.22
CA ILE A 108 8.83 -13.88 -1.23
C ILE A 108 10.22 -14.51 -1.06
N CYS A 109 10.23 -15.83 -0.94
CA CYS A 109 11.45 -16.65 -0.95
C CYS A 109 11.33 -17.73 -2.01
N ARG A 110 12.43 -18.39 -2.32
CA ARG A 110 12.44 -19.70 -2.96
C ARG A 110 13.14 -20.71 -2.06
N ALA A 111 12.76 -21.97 -2.16
CA ALA A 111 13.38 -23.05 -1.43
C ALA A 111 13.18 -24.37 -2.15
N LYS A 112 13.95 -25.39 -1.78
CA LYS A 112 13.77 -26.78 -2.25
C LYS A 112 12.96 -27.56 -1.22
N LEU A 113 12.06 -28.44 -1.72
CA LEU A 113 11.20 -29.22 -0.83
C LEU A 113 11.98 -30.34 -0.16
N MET A 114 11.59 -30.63 1.08
CA MET A 114 12.09 -31.79 1.80
C MET A 114 11.62 -33.08 1.12
N GLY A 115 12.57 -33.96 0.77
CA GLY A 115 12.29 -35.24 0.11
C GLY A 115 12.01 -35.15 -1.40
N ASP A 116 12.03 -33.96 -2.01
CA ASP A 116 11.97 -33.85 -3.46
C ASP A 116 13.34 -34.10 -4.10
N MET A 117 13.43 -35.18 -4.85
CA MET A 117 14.65 -35.58 -5.54
C MET A 117 14.88 -34.81 -6.86
N SER A 118 13.90 -34.06 -7.32
CA SER A 118 14.03 -33.25 -8.56
C SER A 118 14.97 -32.08 -8.41
N GLY A 119 15.14 -31.58 -7.18
CA GLY A 119 15.93 -30.40 -6.87
C GLY A 119 15.28 -29.08 -7.36
N THR A 120 13.99 -29.11 -7.69
CA THR A 120 13.23 -27.94 -8.20
C THR A 120 13.10 -26.87 -7.14
N TRP A 121 13.28 -25.62 -7.56
CA TRP A 121 13.01 -24.44 -6.73
C TRP A 121 11.52 -24.12 -6.71
N HIS A 122 10.96 -23.94 -5.51
CA HIS A 122 9.59 -23.50 -5.30
C HIS A 122 9.58 -22.06 -4.74
N ILE A 123 8.71 -21.22 -5.27
CA ILE A 123 8.61 -19.81 -4.88
C ILE A 123 7.35 -19.60 -4.06
N GLY A 124 7.48 -18.90 -2.93
CA GLY A 124 6.36 -18.60 -2.03
C GLY A 124 6.79 -17.87 -0.78
N ASN A 125 5.90 -17.78 0.18
CA ASN A 125 6.20 -17.23 1.49
C ASN A 125 6.70 -18.36 2.42
N VAL A 126 7.79 -18.13 3.13
CA VAL A 126 8.34 -19.11 4.07
C VAL A 126 7.84 -18.82 5.48
N VAL A 127 7.40 -19.86 6.17
CA VAL A 127 7.00 -19.85 7.58
C VAL A 127 7.90 -20.81 8.34
N CYS A 128 8.53 -20.32 9.41
CA CYS A 128 9.33 -21.15 10.31
C CYS A 128 8.50 -21.49 11.54
N ALA A 129 8.38 -22.78 11.82
CA ALA A 129 7.70 -23.26 13.02
C ALA A 129 8.65 -23.27 14.24
N GLU A 130 8.11 -23.20 15.45
CA GLU A 130 8.87 -23.16 16.70
C GLU A 130 9.82 -24.38 16.88
N ASN A 131 9.50 -25.51 16.24
CA ASN A 131 10.33 -26.72 16.27
C ASN A 131 11.51 -26.69 15.27
N GLY A 132 11.76 -25.55 14.63
CA GLY A 132 12.83 -25.37 13.65
C GLY A 132 12.53 -25.86 12.24
N ARG A 133 11.34 -26.42 11.99
CA ARG A 133 10.91 -26.81 10.64
C ARG A 133 10.48 -25.58 9.86
N SER A 134 10.78 -25.56 8.58
CA SER A 134 10.41 -24.46 7.69
C SER A 134 9.48 -24.96 6.58
N PHE A 135 8.50 -24.15 6.23
CA PHE A 135 7.47 -24.48 5.24
C PHE A 135 7.35 -23.37 4.24
N ILE A 136 7.11 -23.70 2.98
CA ILE A 136 6.79 -22.73 1.94
C ILE A 136 5.30 -22.77 1.61
N LEU A 137 4.68 -21.60 1.56
CA LEU A 137 3.31 -21.37 1.14
C LEU A 137 3.35 -20.92 -0.31
N MET A 138 2.95 -21.77 -1.25
CA MET A 138 2.95 -21.43 -2.67
C MET A 138 1.76 -20.57 -3.04
N GLN A 139 1.97 -19.59 -3.92
CA GLN A 139 0.93 -18.63 -4.31
C GLN A 139 -0.21 -19.24 -5.16
N ASP A 140 0.05 -20.34 -5.83
CA ASP A 140 -0.88 -20.95 -6.80
C ASP A 140 -1.83 -21.98 -6.18
N ASP A 141 -1.64 -22.34 -4.91
CA ASP A 141 -2.40 -23.42 -4.24
C ASP A 141 -3.41 -22.86 -3.23
N PHE A 142 -4.14 -21.82 -3.61
CA PHE A 142 -5.21 -21.28 -2.78
C PHE A 142 -6.52 -22.03 -3.02
N ALA A 143 -7.01 -22.78 -2.05
CA ALA A 143 -8.35 -23.34 -2.07
C ALA A 143 -9.24 -22.59 -1.08
N GLU A 144 -10.40 -22.10 -1.55
CA GLU A 144 -11.42 -21.51 -0.69
C GLU A 144 -12.45 -22.57 -0.31
N LYS A 145 -12.67 -22.79 0.99
CA LYS A 145 -13.72 -23.68 1.51
C LYS A 145 -14.43 -23.04 2.68
N ASN A 146 -15.75 -22.87 2.55
CA ASN A 146 -16.60 -22.30 3.61
C ASN A 146 -16.14 -20.90 4.09
N GLY A 147 -15.65 -20.05 3.20
CA GLY A 147 -15.14 -18.72 3.56
C GLY A 147 -13.75 -18.72 4.22
N TYR A 148 -13.09 -19.87 4.30
CA TYR A 148 -11.72 -19.99 4.78
C TYR A 148 -10.77 -20.21 3.62
N LEU A 149 -9.66 -19.46 3.63
CA LEU A 149 -8.54 -19.68 2.73
C LEU A 149 -7.73 -20.87 3.26
N ILE A 150 -7.63 -21.93 2.47
CA ILE A 150 -6.80 -23.08 2.79
C ILE A 150 -5.47 -22.89 2.07
N LEU A 151 -4.39 -22.77 2.83
CA LEU A 151 -3.04 -22.66 2.30
C LEU A 151 -2.37 -24.06 2.39
N GLN A 152 -1.78 -24.48 1.28
CA GLN A 152 -0.96 -25.66 1.29
C GLN A 152 0.47 -25.28 1.66
N ALA A 153 0.94 -25.77 2.79
CA ALA A 153 2.29 -25.58 3.28
C ALA A 153 3.11 -26.82 3.01
N MET A 154 4.23 -26.69 2.30
CA MET A 154 5.15 -27.79 2.05
C MET A 154 6.45 -27.58 2.79
N GLU A 155 6.95 -28.63 3.46
CA GLU A 155 8.20 -28.56 4.20
C GLU A 155 9.39 -28.40 3.25
N VAL A 156 10.28 -27.47 3.59
CA VAL A 156 11.47 -27.16 2.81
C VAL A 156 12.76 -27.50 3.56
N ILE A 157 13.82 -27.63 2.81
CA ILE A 157 15.17 -27.76 3.34
C ILE A 157 15.64 -26.37 3.79
N PRO A 158 15.83 -26.12 5.09
CA PRO A 158 16.07 -24.75 5.62
C PRO A 158 17.28 -24.05 4.98
N GLU A 159 18.34 -24.81 4.67
CA GLU A 159 19.58 -24.30 4.10
C GLU A 159 19.42 -23.84 2.64
N THR A 160 18.30 -24.16 2.02
CA THR A 160 17.99 -23.73 0.64
C THR A 160 17.10 -22.51 0.59
N ILE A 161 16.65 -21.98 1.73
CA ILE A 161 15.77 -20.80 1.74
C ILE A 161 16.56 -19.59 1.27
N GLN A 162 16.11 -18.99 0.19
CA GLN A 162 16.71 -17.80 -0.42
C GLN A 162 15.68 -16.71 -0.62
N ARG A 163 16.03 -15.50 -0.19
CA ARG A 163 15.15 -14.31 -0.26
C ARG A 163 15.12 -13.73 -1.66
N PHE A 164 13.95 -13.31 -2.11
CA PHE A 164 13.83 -12.53 -3.35
C PHE A 164 14.48 -11.16 -3.17
N ALA A 165 15.41 -10.81 -4.03
CA ALA A 165 16.16 -9.55 -3.97
C ALA A 165 15.32 -8.33 -4.38
N CYS A 166 14.04 -8.52 -4.74
CA CYS A 166 13.17 -7.50 -5.35
C CYS A 166 13.76 -6.91 -6.65
N MET A 167 14.62 -7.65 -7.30
CA MET A 167 15.31 -7.29 -8.53
C MET A 167 15.13 -8.38 -9.58
N GLU A 168 15.28 -7.98 -10.83
CA GLU A 168 15.31 -8.87 -11.99
C GLU A 168 16.56 -8.57 -12.81
N ASP A 169 17.02 -9.54 -13.56
CA ASP A 169 18.13 -9.36 -14.50
C ASP A 169 17.68 -8.66 -15.80
N MET A 170 18.59 -8.50 -16.75
CA MET A 170 18.32 -7.87 -18.06
C MET A 170 17.25 -8.63 -18.88
N THR A 171 17.01 -9.90 -18.60
CA THR A 171 16.00 -10.72 -19.30
C THR A 171 14.65 -10.73 -18.59
N GLY A 172 14.56 -10.16 -17.37
CA GLY A 172 13.39 -10.17 -16.52
C GLY A 172 13.32 -11.40 -15.59
N GLU A 173 14.41 -12.17 -15.48
CA GLU A 173 14.50 -13.27 -14.52
C GLU A 173 14.65 -12.75 -13.09
N ARG A 174 13.86 -13.29 -12.17
CA ARG A 174 13.89 -12.89 -10.76
C ARG A 174 15.18 -13.32 -10.09
N LEU A 175 15.79 -12.42 -9.35
CA LEU A 175 17.04 -12.64 -8.63
C LEU A 175 16.80 -12.90 -7.14
N PHE A 176 17.52 -13.86 -6.60
CA PHE A 176 17.43 -14.31 -5.21
C PHE A 176 18.79 -14.28 -4.53
N GLU A 177 18.78 -14.31 -3.21
CA GLU A 177 19.98 -14.55 -2.40
C GLU A 177 20.70 -15.83 -2.88
N GLY A 178 22.02 -15.80 -2.96
CA GLY A 178 22.83 -16.91 -3.47
C GLY A 178 22.87 -17.04 -4.99
N ASP A 179 22.17 -16.18 -5.74
CA ASP A 179 22.34 -16.09 -7.18
C ASP A 179 23.66 -15.42 -7.54
N VAL A 180 24.28 -15.97 -8.55
CA VAL A 180 25.50 -15.42 -9.14
C VAL A 180 25.15 -14.73 -10.46
N ILE A 181 25.47 -13.46 -10.56
CA ILE A 181 25.22 -12.62 -11.71
C ILE A 181 26.55 -12.15 -12.34
N TYR A 182 26.50 -11.76 -13.60
CA TYR A 182 27.65 -11.19 -14.29
C TYR A 182 27.21 -10.06 -15.24
N ASN A 183 28.13 -9.16 -15.54
CA ASN A 183 27.93 -8.17 -16.60
C ASN A 183 28.35 -8.78 -17.96
N PRO A 184 27.49 -8.77 -19.00
CA PRO A 184 27.84 -9.26 -20.33
C PRO A 184 29.06 -8.62 -20.96
N GLU A 185 29.36 -7.37 -20.59
CA GLU A 185 30.56 -6.66 -21.06
C GLU A 185 31.82 -7.10 -20.31
N HIS A 186 31.68 -7.65 -19.09
CA HIS A 186 32.78 -8.08 -18.22
C HIS A 186 32.55 -9.51 -17.71
N LYS A 187 32.49 -10.48 -18.61
CA LYS A 187 32.08 -11.88 -18.34
C LYS A 187 32.93 -12.63 -17.30
N THR A 188 34.14 -12.16 -17.03
CA THR A 188 35.02 -12.74 -16.01
C THR A 188 34.72 -12.27 -14.60
N VAL A 189 33.96 -11.16 -14.46
CA VAL A 189 33.54 -10.62 -13.17
C VAL A 189 32.24 -11.30 -12.77
N ARG A 190 32.28 -12.06 -11.70
CA ARG A 190 31.13 -12.73 -11.10
C ARG A 190 30.77 -12.02 -9.80
N MET A 191 29.48 -11.86 -9.53
CA MET A 191 28.97 -11.22 -8.33
C MET A 191 27.91 -12.12 -7.71
N GLU A 192 28.10 -12.52 -6.46
CA GLU A 192 27.11 -13.29 -5.71
C GLU A 192 26.23 -12.35 -4.90
N ILE A 193 24.90 -12.57 -4.97
CA ILE A 193 23.91 -11.79 -4.23
C ILE A 193 23.81 -12.31 -2.81
N CYS A 194 24.10 -11.46 -1.86
CA CYS A 194 24.05 -11.75 -0.42
C CYS A 194 23.02 -10.87 0.28
N TYR A 195 22.58 -11.29 1.47
CA TYR A 195 21.72 -10.50 2.34
C TYR A 195 22.28 -10.47 3.76
N GLY A 196 22.29 -9.30 4.39
CA GLY A 196 22.73 -9.16 5.78
C GLY A 196 23.40 -7.83 6.06
N LYS A 197 24.23 -7.82 7.09
CA LYS A 197 25.08 -6.67 7.42
C LYS A 197 26.31 -6.67 6.53
N TYR A 198 26.63 -5.53 5.96
CA TYR A 198 27.83 -5.32 5.15
C TYR A 198 28.37 -3.90 5.32
N ALA A 199 29.63 -3.71 5.07
CA ALA A 199 30.27 -2.41 5.01
C ALA A 199 30.53 -2.04 3.53
N ALA A 200 30.01 -0.90 3.10
CA ALA A 200 30.27 -0.36 1.75
C ALA A 200 31.04 0.95 1.84
N TYR A 201 31.99 1.13 0.94
CA TYR A 201 32.74 2.37 0.84
C TYR A 201 31.87 3.50 0.28
N CYS A 202 31.76 4.61 1.02
CA CYS A 202 31.10 5.83 0.59
C CYS A 202 32.13 6.84 0.07
N PRO A 203 32.15 7.13 -1.25
CA PRO A 203 33.13 8.06 -1.81
C PRO A 203 33.00 9.49 -1.27
N ASN A 204 31.77 9.92 -0.93
CA ASN A 204 31.51 11.26 -0.43
C ASN A 204 32.10 11.48 0.96
N ASP A 205 32.01 10.48 1.83
CA ASP A 205 32.48 10.54 3.21
C ASP A 205 33.90 9.96 3.35
N GLN A 206 34.44 9.40 2.28
CA GLN A 206 35.75 8.71 2.23
C GLN A 206 35.93 7.68 3.36
N ASN A 207 34.83 6.98 3.68
CA ASN A 207 34.78 6.00 4.77
C ASN A 207 33.85 4.84 4.43
N TYR A 208 33.98 3.75 5.19
CA TYR A 208 33.07 2.63 5.11
C TYR A 208 31.84 2.89 5.97
N MET A 209 30.66 2.62 5.43
CA MET A 209 29.39 2.72 6.12
C MET A 209 28.79 1.34 6.33
N GLU A 210 28.35 1.04 7.55
CA GLU A 210 27.59 -0.18 7.84
C GLU A 210 26.17 -0.08 7.27
N ASN A 211 25.76 -1.11 6.57
CA ASN A 211 24.44 -1.24 5.96
C ASN A 211 23.83 -2.59 6.30
N VAL A 212 22.50 -2.71 6.13
CA VAL A 212 21.77 -3.96 6.19
C VAL A 212 20.87 -4.05 4.98
N GLY A 213 20.94 -5.15 4.24
CA GLY A 213 20.14 -5.34 3.04
C GLY A 213 20.78 -6.30 2.05
N PHE A 214 20.35 -6.19 0.78
CA PHE A 214 20.98 -6.93 -0.30
C PHE A 214 22.25 -6.23 -0.79
N TYR A 215 23.28 -7.02 -0.97
CA TYR A 215 24.57 -6.58 -1.47
C TYR A 215 25.17 -7.66 -2.38
N VAL A 216 26.20 -7.32 -3.09
CA VAL A 216 26.98 -8.26 -3.89
C VAL A 216 28.42 -8.31 -3.41
N VAL A 217 28.99 -9.50 -3.49
CA VAL A 217 30.41 -9.77 -3.36
C VAL A 217 30.95 -10.20 -4.72
N SER A 218 32.16 -9.78 -5.05
CA SER A 218 32.74 -10.03 -6.37
C SER A 218 33.99 -10.91 -6.27
N ASN A 219 34.25 -11.69 -7.30
CA ASN A 219 35.51 -12.44 -7.42
C ASN A 219 36.73 -11.54 -7.74
N THR A 220 36.54 -10.22 -7.90
CA THR A 220 37.59 -9.29 -8.27
C THR A 220 37.91 -8.28 -7.18
N THR A 221 37.03 -8.09 -6.20
CA THR A 221 37.19 -7.14 -5.09
C THR A 221 36.74 -7.80 -3.79
N GLU A 222 37.41 -7.44 -2.67
CA GLU A 222 37.01 -7.89 -1.33
C GLU A 222 35.88 -7.03 -0.77
N ASP A 223 35.59 -5.88 -1.39
CA ASP A 223 34.57 -4.93 -0.91
C ASP A 223 33.17 -5.39 -1.31
N ALA A 224 32.27 -5.41 -0.33
CA ALA A 224 30.85 -5.57 -0.57
C ALA A 224 30.27 -4.29 -1.18
N MET A 225 29.40 -4.46 -2.17
CA MET A 225 28.74 -3.34 -2.83
C MET A 225 27.23 -3.47 -2.71
N PRO A 226 26.48 -2.38 -2.49
CA PRO A 226 25.02 -2.42 -2.54
C PRO A 226 24.55 -3.02 -3.86
N LEU A 227 23.50 -3.88 -3.82
CA LEU A 227 22.87 -4.39 -5.04
C LEU A 227 22.21 -3.21 -5.78
N GLY A 228 22.68 -2.89 -6.97
CA GLY A 228 22.17 -1.81 -7.82
C GLY A 228 21.05 -2.27 -8.76
N SER A 229 20.74 -1.44 -9.77
CA SER A 229 19.72 -1.72 -10.79
C SER A 229 20.18 -2.82 -11.76
N THR A 230 19.98 -4.08 -11.39
CA THR A 230 20.49 -5.26 -12.11
C THR A 230 19.94 -5.40 -13.54
N ARG A 231 18.74 -4.88 -13.81
CA ARG A 231 18.16 -4.85 -15.17
C ARG A 231 19.01 -4.11 -16.20
N GLU A 232 19.89 -3.23 -15.76
CA GLU A 232 20.71 -2.41 -16.66
C GLU A 232 22.05 -3.06 -17.01
N TYR A 233 22.54 -3.99 -16.17
CA TYR A 233 23.92 -4.46 -16.33
C TYR A 233 24.15 -5.94 -16.05
N ALA A 234 23.16 -6.69 -15.52
CA ALA A 234 23.44 -8.02 -15.01
C ALA A 234 22.62 -9.11 -15.71
N LEU A 235 23.22 -10.25 -15.92
CA LEU A 235 22.56 -11.51 -16.29
C LEU A 235 22.79 -12.56 -15.22
N LEU A 236 21.77 -13.40 -14.97
CA LEU A 236 21.88 -14.54 -14.10
C LEU A 236 22.83 -15.59 -14.71
N LEU A 237 23.86 -16.00 -13.98
CA LEU A 237 24.75 -17.07 -14.36
C LEU A 237 24.27 -18.42 -13.83
N GLY A 238 23.76 -18.44 -12.62
CA GLY A 238 23.27 -19.61 -11.92
C GLY A 238 23.13 -19.34 -10.43
N ASN A 239 22.95 -20.39 -9.63
CA ASN A 239 22.83 -20.30 -8.18
C ASN A 239 23.94 -21.08 -7.47
N ALA A 240 24.51 -20.52 -6.41
CA ALA A 240 25.63 -21.08 -5.67
C ALA A 240 25.33 -22.44 -5.00
N ILE A 241 24.05 -22.77 -4.74
CA ILE A 241 23.65 -24.08 -4.20
C ILE A 241 23.66 -25.14 -5.31
N ASP A 242 23.13 -24.81 -6.50
CA ASP A 242 23.06 -25.74 -7.62
C ASP A 242 24.40 -25.87 -8.36
N ASN A 243 25.18 -24.82 -8.34
CA ASN A 243 26.44 -24.67 -9.06
C ASN A 243 27.55 -24.19 -8.11
N PRO A 244 28.05 -25.04 -7.20
CA PRO A 244 29.06 -24.63 -6.22
C PRO A 244 30.35 -24.08 -6.86
N GLU A 245 30.65 -24.48 -8.11
CA GLU A 245 31.83 -24.06 -8.86
C GLU A 245 31.79 -22.59 -9.32
N ILE A 246 30.60 -21.97 -9.34
CA ILE A 246 30.47 -20.53 -9.66
C ILE A 246 30.42 -19.65 -8.42
N LYS A 247 30.37 -20.24 -7.23
CA LYS A 247 30.30 -19.54 -5.96
C LYS A 247 31.46 -18.54 -5.83
N VAL A 248 31.20 -17.37 -5.25
CA VAL A 248 32.17 -16.28 -5.11
C VAL A 248 32.74 -16.21 -3.68
N VAL A 249 31.95 -16.59 -2.70
CA VAL A 249 32.29 -16.53 -1.24
C VAL A 249 32.25 -17.91 -0.60
#